data_fcafa0322f48e95fa957827ca2f0ca9c
#
_entry.id   fcafa0322f48e95fa957827ca2f0ca9c
#
_cell.length_a   1.000
_cell.length_b   1.000
_cell.length_c   1.000
_cell.angle_alpha   90.00
_cell.angle_beta   90.00
_cell.angle_gamma   90.00
#
_symmetry.space_group_name_H-M   'P 1'
#
loop_
_entity.id
_entity.type
_entity.pdbx_description
1 polymer ?
#
loop_
_entity_poly.entity_id
_entity_poly.type
_entity_poly.pdbx_seq_one_letter_code
_entity_poly.pdbx_strand_id
1 'polypeptide(L)'
;LMNVNELGLAQAAGMLVVLNLGTLIGQLSIGVLGVRLARWGVEPIALLRGGYACLLAMQVVILFKLAPVMPAWFLFGLFSAVNSQSYLVASRAFAPALFGRVSTALNLMAFAGAFALQWGLGHALDALRAHGHDMVTALQYGFGGLILLQLAGLLPLLRRSRDPDDF
;
A
#
# COMPACT_ATOMS: atom_id res chain seq x y z
N LEU A 1 11.38 8.27 -7.53
CA LEU A 1 12.72 7.93 -7.03
C LEU A 1 13.76 8.92 -7.54
N MET A 2 13.92 9.06 -8.86
CA MET A 2 14.95 9.94 -9.43
C MET A 2 14.78 11.41 -8.99
N ASN A 3 13.56 11.96 -9.09
CA ASN A 3 13.31 13.38 -8.79
C ASN A 3 13.28 13.71 -7.29
N VAL A 4 12.85 12.76 -6.45
CA VAL A 4 12.74 12.99 -4.99
C VAL A 4 14.06 12.77 -4.27
N ASN A 5 14.86 11.80 -4.72
CA ASN A 5 16.10 11.41 -4.06
C ASN A 5 17.37 11.78 -4.85
N GLU A 6 17.22 12.51 -5.97
CA GLU A 6 18.33 12.94 -6.84
C GLU A 6 19.18 11.77 -7.35
N LEU A 7 18.56 10.60 -7.56
CA LEU A 7 19.25 9.38 -7.95
C LEU A 7 19.44 9.32 -9.46
N GLY A 8 20.61 8.85 -9.89
CA GLY A 8 20.84 8.46 -11.27
C GLY A 8 19.99 7.24 -11.69
N LEU A 9 19.86 7.02 -13.00
CA LEU A 9 19.03 5.94 -13.56
C LEU A 9 19.40 4.56 -13.00
N ALA A 10 20.69 4.23 -12.91
CA ALA A 10 21.16 2.96 -12.36
C ALA A 10 20.81 2.78 -10.88
N GLN A 11 20.93 3.85 -10.09
CA GLN A 11 20.56 3.84 -8.68
C GLN A 11 19.04 3.70 -8.50
N ALA A 12 18.25 4.38 -9.31
CA ALA A 12 16.79 4.25 -9.30
C ALA A 12 16.36 2.81 -9.66
N ALA A 13 17.00 2.20 -10.66
CA ALA A 13 16.77 0.79 -10.99
C ALA A 13 17.13 -0.14 -9.82
N GLY A 14 18.27 0.08 -9.17
CA GLY A 14 18.67 -0.67 -7.96
C GLY A 14 17.63 -0.55 -6.83
N MET A 15 17.06 0.62 -6.63
CA MET A 15 15.99 0.80 -5.61
C MET A 15 14.71 0.02 -5.94
N LEU A 16 14.36 -0.11 -7.22
CA LEU A 16 13.24 -0.96 -7.63
C LEU A 16 13.51 -2.43 -7.31
N VAL A 17 14.74 -2.90 -7.48
CA VAL A 17 15.14 -4.25 -7.05
C VAL A 17 14.99 -4.42 -5.55
N VAL A 18 15.47 -3.47 -4.75
CA VAL A 18 15.35 -3.49 -3.28
C VAL A 18 13.88 -3.51 -2.84
N LEU A 19 13.03 -2.68 -3.45
CA LEU A 19 11.58 -2.68 -3.21
C LEU A 19 10.96 -4.04 -3.52
N ASN A 20 11.27 -4.62 -4.68
CA ASN A 20 10.72 -5.92 -5.09
C ASN A 20 11.23 -7.06 -4.20
N LEU A 21 12.47 -7.03 -3.75
CA LEU A 21 13.00 -7.97 -2.75
C LEU A 21 12.24 -7.84 -1.43
N GLY A 22 11.97 -6.62 -0.96
CA GLY A 22 11.12 -6.38 0.20
C GLY A 22 9.73 -7.00 0.03
N THR A 23 9.09 -6.77 -1.13
CA THR A 23 7.78 -7.35 -1.44
C THR A 23 7.82 -8.88 -1.46
N LEU A 24 8.82 -9.48 -2.08
CA LEU A 24 8.98 -10.93 -2.12
C LEU A 24 9.13 -11.52 -0.71
N ILE A 25 10.01 -10.95 0.10
CA ILE A 25 10.23 -11.38 1.49
C ILE A 25 8.96 -11.18 2.31
N GLY A 26 8.25 -10.07 2.11
CA GLY A 26 6.96 -9.81 2.74
C GLY A 26 5.91 -10.86 2.39
N GLN A 27 5.77 -11.23 1.11
CA GLN A 27 4.84 -12.29 0.68
C GLN A 27 5.19 -13.64 1.29
N LEU A 28 6.46 -14.03 1.30
CA LEU A 28 6.92 -15.26 1.93
C LEU A 28 6.65 -15.22 3.45
N SER A 29 6.92 -14.08 4.10
CA SER A 29 6.68 -13.89 5.53
C SER A 29 5.20 -14.04 5.87
N ILE A 30 4.30 -13.43 5.11
CA ILE A 30 2.85 -13.57 5.29
C ILE A 30 2.42 -15.02 5.06
N GLY A 31 2.95 -15.70 4.05
CA GLY A 31 2.65 -17.11 3.78
C GLY A 31 3.02 -18.02 4.95
N VAL A 32 4.20 -17.84 5.53
CA VAL A 32 4.70 -18.68 6.65
C VAL A 32 4.12 -18.22 7.99
N LEU A 33 4.17 -16.92 8.29
CA LEU A 33 3.74 -16.37 9.58
C LEU A 33 2.22 -16.29 9.68
N GLY A 34 1.50 -16.10 8.58
CA GLY A 34 0.04 -16.01 8.58
C GLY A 34 -0.62 -17.25 9.18
N VAL A 35 -0.10 -18.44 8.87
CA VAL A 35 -0.58 -19.69 9.47
C VAL A 35 -0.31 -19.75 10.97
N ARG A 36 0.85 -19.26 11.43
CA ARG A 36 1.20 -19.22 12.86
C ARG A 36 0.34 -18.20 13.60
N LEU A 37 0.18 -17.01 13.02
CA LEU A 37 -0.63 -15.94 13.59
C LEU A 37 -2.11 -16.33 13.68
N ALA A 38 -2.62 -17.04 12.68
CA ALA A 38 -3.98 -17.59 12.74
C ALA A 38 -4.18 -18.59 13.89
N ARG A 39 -3.15 -19.41 14.19
CA ARG A 39 -3.18 -20.31 15.37
C ARG A 39 -3.18 -19.55 16.70
N TRP A 40 -2.64 -18.34 16.74
CA TRP A 40 -2.67 -17.44 17.91
C TRP A 40 -3.92 -16.55 17.95
N GLY A 41 -4.92 -16.83 17.08
CA GLY A 41 -6.17 -16.11 17.04
C GLY A 41 -6.08 -14.73 16.34
N VAL A 42 -4.97 -14.45 15.62
CA VAL A 42 -4.85 -13.20 14.87
C VAL A 42 -5.67 -13.31 13.58
N GLU A 43 -6.69 -12.49 13.46
CA GLU A 43 -7.54 -12.46 12.28
C GLU A 43 -6.85 -11.80 11.07
N PRO A 44 -7.17 -12.23 9.83
CA PRO A 44 -6.62 -11.61 8.61
C PRO A 44 -6.91 -10.10 8.52
N ILE A 45 -8.04 -9.65 9.04
CA ILE A 45 -8.41 -8.23 9.08
C ILE A 45 -7.47 -7.42 9.99
N ALA A 46 -7.02 -8.01 11.10
CA ALA A 46 -6.06 -7.36 12.01
C ALA A 46 -4.69 -7.23 11.34
N LEU A 47 -4.24 -8.26 10.61
CA LEU A 47 -3.02 -8.22 9.81
C LEU A 47 -3.11 -7.16 8.70
N LEU A 48 -4.26 -7.08 8.04
CA LEU A 48 -4.51 -6.09 6.99
C LEU A 48 -4.42 -4.66 7.56
N ARG A 49 -5.07 -4.40 8.69
CA ARG A 49 -5.04 -3.08 9.37
C ARG A 49 -3.64 -2.70 9.81
N GLY A 50 -2.95 -3.59 10.51
CA GLY A 50 -1.60 -3.36 11.00
C GLY A 50 -0.60 -3.14 9.86
N GLY A 51 -0.67 -3.97 8.82
CA GLY A 51 0.18 -3.85 7.65
C GLY A 51 -0.07 -2.56 6.86
N TYR A 52 -1.31 -2.12 6.69
CA TYR A 52 -1.60 -0.83 6.07
C TYR A 52 -1.13 0.35 6.92
N ALA A 53 -1.25 0.29 8.24
CA ALA A 53 -0.72 1.32 9.12
C ALA A 53 0.81 1.44 8.97
N CYS A 54 1.53 0.31 8.93
CA CYS A 54 2.96 0.29 8.67
C CYS A 54 3.30 0.80 7.26
N LEU A 55 2.53 0.42 6.24
CA LEU A 55 2.71 0.89 4.87
C LEU A 55 2.57 2.42 4.78
N LEU A 56 1.53 2.99 5.39
CA LEU A 56 1.32 4.43 5.47
C LEU A 56 2.44 5.14 6.23
N ALA A 57 2.88 4.58 7.35
CA ALA A 57 4.01 5.13 8.11
C ALA A 57 5.28 5.16 7.23
N MET A 58 5.55 4.10 6.46
CA MET A 58 6.70 4.08 5.55
C MET A 58 6.57 5.08 4.40
N GLN A 59 5.36 5.34 3.90
CA GLN A 59 5.14 6.41 2.91
C GLN A 59 5.49 7.79 3.48
N VAL A 60 5.10 8.07 4.72
CA VAL A 60 5.48 9.31 5.42
C VAL A 60 6.99 9.41 5.60
N VAL A 61 7.63 8.32 6.05
CA VAL A 61 9.10 8.26 6.21
C VAL A 61 9.81 8.56 4.90
N ILE A 62 9.35 8.00 3.78
CA ILE A 62 9.93 8.21 2.44
C ILE A 62 9.67 9.65 1.98
N LEU A 63 8.46 10.16 2.15
CA LEU A 63 8.05 11.49 1.71
C LEU A 63 8.88 12.59 2.37
N PHE A 64 9.12 12.46 3.67
CA PHE A 64 9.88 13.44 4.47
C PHE A 64 11.36 13.09 4.61
N LYS A 65 11.84 12.04 3.92
CA LYS A 65 13.25 11.59 3.95
C LYS A 65 13.77 11.34 5.37
N LEU A 66 12.93 10.77 6.24
CA LEU A 66 13.24 10.56 7.67
C LEU A 66 14.18 9.37 7.92
N ALA A 67 14.47 8.55 6.92
CA ALA A 67 15.35 7.39 7.02
C ALA A 67 16.20 7.25 5.75
N PRO A 68 17.30 6.45 5.80
CA PRO A 68 18.08 6.12 4.61
C PRO A 68 17.18 5.50 3.53
N VAL A 69 17.43 5.90 2.29
CA VAL A 69 16.55 5.58 1.14
C VAL A 69 16.37 4.07 0.95
N MET A 70 17.46 3.30 1.01
CA MET A 70 17.45 1.87 0.71
C MET A 70 16.60 1.05 1.70
N PRO A 71 16.82 1.13 3.04
CA PRO A 71 15.97 0.42 3.99
C PRO A 71 14.52 0.91 3.99
N ALA A 72 14.27 2.20 3.75
CA ALA A 72 12.91 2.74 3.69
C ALA A 72 12.10 2.10 2.54
N TRP A 73 12.68 2.00 1.33
CA TRP A 73 12.04 1.35 0.19
C TRP A 73 11.92 -0.17 0.35
N PHE A 74 12.89 -0.81 1.00
CA PHE A 74 12.79 -2.23 1.34
C PHE A 74 11.61 -2.50 2.26
N LEU A 75 11.48 -1.74 3.36
CA LEU A 75 10.38 -1.88 4.32
C LEU A 75 9.03 -1.52 3.69
N PHE A 76 8.99 -0.50 2.83
CA PHE A 76 7.79 -0.18 2.07
C PHE A 76 7.34 -1.37 1.21
N GLY A 77 8.28 -2.01 0.48
CA GLY A 77 8.01 -3.23 -0.27
C GLY A 77 7.52 -4.37 0.64
N LEU A 78 8.18 -4.59 1.76
CA LEU A 78 7.84 -5.64 2.72
C LEU A 78 6.41 -5.48 3.25
N PHE A 79 6.03 -4.28 3.67
CA PHE A 79 4.66 -4.02 4.16
C PHE A 79 3.62 -4.01 3.04
N SER A 80 3.98 -3.70 1.78
CA SER A 80 3.04 -3.76 0.65
C SER A 80 2.48 -5.17 0.41
N ALA A 81 3.18 -6.21 0.86
CA ALA A 81 2.74 -7.59 0.77
C ALA A 81 1.41 -7.85 1.50
N VAL A 82 1.03 -7.00 2.47
CA VAL A 82 -0.23 -7.12 3.20
C VAL A 82 -1.46 -7.04 2.27
N ASN A 83 -1.32 -6.46 1.09
CA ASN A 83 -2.42 -6.39 0.10
C ASN A 83 -3.01 -7.77 -0.23
N SER A 84 -2.22 -8.84 -0.17
CA SER A 84 -2.70 -10.20 -0.39
C SER A 84 -3.75 -10.64 0.64
N GLN A 85 -3.75 -10.05 1.84
CA GLN A 85 -4.72 -10.36 2.88
C GLN A 85 -6.13 -9.88 2.53
N SER A 86 -6.29 -8.92 1.63
CA SER A 86 -7.61 -8.46 1.16
C SER A 86 -8.41 -9.61 0.51
N TYR A 87 -7.74 -10.50 -0.23
CA TYR A 87 -8.37 -11.69 -0.81
C TYR A 87 -8.82 -12.69 0.26
N LEU A 88 -8.01 -12.87 1.30
CA LEU A 88 -8.34 -13.76 2.41
C LEU A 88 -9.50 -13.20 3.26
N VAL A 89 -9.52 -11.90 3.52
CA VAL A 89 -10.64 -11.21 4.18
C VAL A 89 -11.92 -11.37 3.36
N ALA A 90 -11.84 -11.14 2.04
CA ALA A 90 -12.98 -11.29 1.16
C ALA A 90 -13.48 -12.74 1.08
N SER A 91 -12.57 -13.74 1.07
CA SER A 91 -12.96 -15.16 1.04
C SER A 91 -13.74 -15.60 2.29
N ARG A 92 -13.55 -14.91 3.41
CA ARG A 92 -14.31 -15.18 4.65
C ARG A 92 -15.64 -14.42 4.71
N ALA A 93 -15.77 -13.31 3.97
CA ALA A 93 -16.97 -12.46 3.96
C ALA A 93 -18.04 -12.93 2.97
N PHE A 94 -17.71 -13.83 2.02
CA PHE A 94 -18.63 -14.28 0.97
C PHE A 94 -18.69 -15.80 0.91
N ALA A 95 -19.85 -16.33 0.45
CA ALA A 95 -20.02 -17.77 0.24
C ALA A 95 -18.97 -18.31 -0.76
N PRO A 96 -18.43 -19.52 -0.54
CA PRO A 96 -17.38 -20.11 -1.39
C PRO A 96 -17.72 -20.13 -2.88
N ALA A 97 -19.00 -20.31 -3.23
CA ALA A 97 -19.48 -20.30 -4.61
C ALA A 97 -19.30 -18.94 -5.32
N LEU A 98 -19.18 -17.84 -4.57
CA LEU A 98 -19.00 -16.48 -5.09
C LEU A 98 -17.54 -16.04 -5.14
N PHE A 99 -16.61 -16.81 -4.54
CA PHE A 99 -15.23 -16.38 -4.36
C PHE A 99 -14.54 -16.01 -5.68
N GLY A 100 -14.78 -16.76 -6.77
CA GLY A 100 -14.21 -16.42 -8.08
C GLY A 100 -14.67 -15.05 -8.59
N ARG A 101 -15.98 -14.74 -8.45
CA ARG A 101 -16.53 -13.43 -8.84
C ARG A 101 -16.00 -12.31 -7.96
N VAL A 102 -15.88 -12.54 -6.66
CA VAL A 102 -15.33 -11.57 -5.70
C VAL A 102 -13.85 -11.29 -6.01
N SER A 103 -13.05 -12.32 -6.26
CA SER A 103 -11.65 -12.16 -6.64
C SER A 103 -11.48 -11.38 -7.95
N THR A 104 -12.32 -11.65 -8.94
CA THR A 104 -12.32 -10.89 -10.20
C THR A 104 -12.69 -9.43 -9.97
N ALA A 105 -13.71 -9.17 -9.16
CA ALA A 105 -14.10 -7.80 -8.81
C ALA A 105 -12.98 -7.05 -8.05
N LEU A 106 -12.32 -7.71 -7.10
CA LEU A 106 -11.16 -7.12 -6.39
C LEU A 106 -10.02 -6.77 -7.35
N ASN A 107 -9.69 -7.66 -8.29
CA ASN A 107 -8.67 -7.37 -9.30
C ASN A 107 -9.09 -6.21 -10.20
N LEU A 108 -10.34 -6.19 -10.68
CA LEU A 108 -10.84 -5.10 -11.51
C LEU A 108 -10.77 -3.76 -10.77
N MET A 109 -11.19 -3.72 -9.51
CA MET A 109 -11.10 -2.52 -8.67
C MET A 109 -9.65 -2.10 -8.44
N ALA A 110 -8.73 -3.04 -8.24
CA ALA A 110 -7.31 -2.76 -8.06
C ALA A 110 -6.71 -2.12 -9.33
N PHE A 111 -6.99 -2.67 -10.51
CA PHE A 111 -6.50 -2.11 -11.78
C PHE A 111 -7.16 -0.77 -12.11
N ALA A 112 -8.48 -0.66 -11.96
CA ALA A 112 -9.20 0.59 -12.19
C ALA A 112 -8.72 1.68 -11.22
N GLY A 113 -8.53 1.34 -9.95
CA GLY A 113 -7.98 2.24 -8.93
C GLY A 113 -6.56 2.67 -9.25
N ALA A 114 -5.68 1.74 -9.64
CA ALA A 114 -4.31 2.05 -10.03
C ALA A 114 -4.27 3.00 -11.23
N PHE A 115 -5.09 2.74 -12.26
CA PHE A 115 -5.20 3.62 -13.42
C PHE A 115 -5.71 5.01 -13.04
N ALA A 116 -6.80 5.10 -12.28
CA ALA A 116 -7.39 6.36 -11.86
C ALA A 116 -6.42 7.19 -10.99
N LEU A 117 -5.70 6.53 -10.08
CA LEU A 117 -4.70 7.20 -9.23
C LEU A 117 -3.48 7.66 -10.02
N GLN A 118 -2.97 6.85 -10.96
CA GLN A 118 -1.84 7.25 -11.80
C GLN A 118 -2.21 8.44 -12.71
N TRP A 119 -3.37 8.37 -13.34
CA TRP A 119 -3.87 9.44 -14.19
C TRP A 119 -4.17 10.72 -13.39
N GLY A 120 -4.86 10.58 -12.26
CA GLY A 120 -5.17 11.69 -11.36
C GLY A 120 -3.93 12.34 -10.77
N LEU A 121 -2.93 11.54 -10.36
CA LEU A 121 -1.65 12.05 -9.88
C LEU A 121 -0.91 12.82 -10.97
N GLY A 122 -0.88 12.30 -12.21
CA GLY A 122 -0.29 12.99 -13.35
C GLY A 122 -0.88 14.39 -13.54
N HIS A 123 -2.20 14.48 -13.61
CA HIS A 123 -2.89 15.79 -13.73
C HIS A 123 -2.66 16.72 -12.55
N ALA A 124 -2.65 16.18 -11.33
CA ALA A 124 -2.35 16.99 -10.14
C ALA A 124 -0.93 17.57 -10.19
N LEU A 125 0.05 16.78 -10.62
CA LEU A 125 1.43 17.24 -10.79
C LEU A 125 1.55 18.31 -11.87
N ASP A 126 0.89 18.14 -13.00
CA ASP A 126 0.89 19.12 -14.09
C ASP A 126 0.26 20.45 -13.65
N ALA A 127 -0.86 20.39 -12.93
CA ALA A 127 -1.51 21.56 -12.37
C ALA A 127 -0.59 22.29 -11.37
N LEU A 128 0.03 21.57 -10.43
CA LEU A 128 0.95 22.16 -9.45
C LEU A 128 2.15 22.83 -10.13
N ARG A 129 2.70 22.20 -11.17
CA ARG A 129 3.80 22.77 -11.96
C ARG A 129 3.37 24.02 -12.73
N ALA A 130 2.17 24.03 -13.28
CA ALA A 130 1.62 25.21 -13.95
C ALA A 130 1.46 26.41 -13.00
N HIS A 131 1.27 26.14 -11.69
CA HIS A 131 1.23 27.16 -10.64
C HIS A 131 2.62 27.55 -10.10
N GLY A 132 3.70 27.11 -10.73
CA GLY A 132 5.07 27.51 -10.41
C GLY A 132 5.78 26.67 -9.35
N HIS A 133 5.17 25.53 -8.91
CA HIS A 133 5.85 24.60 -8.02
C HIS A 133 6.94 23.83 -8.77
N ASP A 134 8.09 23.62 -8.12
CA ASP A 134 9.11 22.71 -8.61
C ASP A 134 8.66 21.24 -8.54
N MET A 135 9.33 20.37 -9.27
CA MET A 135 8.94 18.96 -9.39
C MET A 135 8.93 18.21 -8.05
N VAL A 136 9.88 18.52 -7.17
CA VAL A 136 9.98 17.86 -5.85
C VAL A 136 8.80 18.25 -4.97
N THR A 137 8.48 19.53 -4.89
CA THR A 137 7.35 20.06 -4.15
C THR A 137 6.02 19.54 -4.71
N ALA A 138 5.86 19.52 -6.04
CA ALA A 138 4.67 18.98 -6.67
C ALA A 138 4.47 17.49 -6.34
N LEU A 139 5.55 16.69 -6.37
CA LEU A 139 5.52 15.28 -5.95
C LEU A 139 5.15 15.12 -4.47
N GLN A 140 5.70 15.97 -3.59
CA GLN A 140 5.36 15.92 -2.16
C GLN A 140 3.87 16.20 -1.91
N TYR A 141 3.29 17.18 -2.55
CA TYR A 141 1.85 17.46 -2.46
C TYR A 141 1.00 16.34 -3.07
N GLY A 142 1.38 15.84 -4.24
CA GLY A 142 0.67 14.74 -4.89
C GLY A 142 0.66 13.45 -4.03
N PHE A 143 1.82 13.05 -3.52
CA PHE A 143 1.92 11.89 -2.62
C PHE A 143 1.27 12.14 -1.26
N GLY A 144 1.36 13.36 -0.71
CA GLY A 144 0.62 13.76 0.49
C GLY A 144 -0.88 13.59 0.31
N GLY A 145 -1.43 14.01 -0.83
CA GLY A 145 -2.83 13.79 -1.19
C GLY A 145 -3.20 12.32 -1.28
N LEU A 146 -2.32 11.47 -1.86
CA LEU A 146 -2.53 10.02 -1.88
C LEU A 146 -2.55 9.40 -0.49
N ILE A 147 -1.66 9.83 0.42
CA ILE A 147 -1.65 9.37 1.81
C ILE A 147 -2.96 9.74 2.51
N LEU A 148 -3.46 10.97 2.32
CA LEU A 148 -4.74 11.40 2.90
C LEU A 148 -5.91 10.56 2.35
N LEU A 149 -5.93 10.28 1.06
CA LEU A 149 -6.94 9.42 0.45
C LEU A 149 -6.89 7.99 1.02
N GLN A 150 -5.69 7.43 1.21
CA GLN A 150 -5.51 6.10 1.82
C GLN A 150 -5.94 6.09 3.30
N LEU A 151 -5.65 7.14 4.06
CA LEU A 151 -6.13 7.30 5.43
C LEU A 151 -7.67 7.35 5.48
N ALA A 152 -8.31 8.10 4.59
CA ALA A 152 -9.75 8.13 4.49
C ALA A 152 -10.34 6.75 4.17
N GLY A 153 -9.70 5.98 3.29
CA GLY A 153 -10.07 4.59 2.98
C GLY A 153 -9.84 3.61 4.14
N LEU A 154 -8.88 3.90 5.03
CA LEU A 154 -8.61 3.06 6.21
C LEU A 154 -9.65 3.28 7.34
N LEU A 155 -10.27 4.45 7.43
CA LEU A 155 -11.23 4.77 8.50
C LEU A 155 -12.39 3.77 8.62
N PRO A 156 -13.08 3.36 7.53
CA PRO A 156 -14.15 2.36 7.61
C PRO A 156 -13.63 1.00 8.12
N LEU A 157 -12.42 0.63 7.72
CA LEU A 157 -11.78 -0.60 8.17
C LEU A 157 -11.53 -0.61 9.69
N LEU A 158 -11.19 0.54 10.28
CA LEU A 158 -10.97 0.68 11.71
C LEU A 158 -12.28 0.68 12.52
N ARG A 159 -13.36 1.24 11.96
CA ARG A 159 -14.66 1.32 12.62
C ARG A 159 -15.36 -0.03 12.75
N ARG A 160 -15.17 -0.93 11.81
CA ARG A 160 -15.84 -2.25 11.74
C ARG A 160 -15.38 -3.25 12.82
N SER A 161 -14.46 -2.87 13.73
CA SER A 161 -13.94 -3.74 14.80
C SER A 161 -14.73 -3.66 16.12
N ARG A 162 -15.90 -3.00 16.16
CA ARG A 162 -16.61 -2.75 17.43
C ARG A 162 -17.86 -3.59 17.67
N ASP A 163 -18.30 -4.40 16.71
CA ASP A 163 -19.44 -5.30 16.92
C ASP A 163 -18.99 -6.76 16.85
N PRO A 164 -18.90 -7.46 18.01
CA PRO A 164 -18.67 -8.90 18.06
C PRO A 164 -19.85 -9.74 17.55
N ASP A 165 -21.02 -9.15 17.40
CA ASP A 165 -22.29 -9.86 17.15
C ASP A 165 -22.76 -9.85 15.69
N ASP A 166 -21.96 -9.35 14.74
CA ASP A 166 -22.33 -9.23 13.31
C ASP A 166 -21.92 -10.44 12.45
N PHE A 167 -21.64 -11.62 13.04
CA PHE A 167 -21.34 -12.87 12.30
C PHE A 167 -22.08 -14.08 12.85
#